data_6e74ba3e277cf33941aade1996a4303a
#
_entry.id   6e74ba3e277cf33941aade1996a4303a
#
_cell.length_a   1.000
_cell.length_b   1.000
_cell.length_c   1.000
_cell.angle_alpha   90.00
_cell.angle_beta   90.00
_cell.angle_gamma   90.00
#
_symmetry.space_group_name_H-M   'P 1'
#
loop_
_entity.id
_entity.type
_entity.pdbx_description
1 polymer ?
#
loop_
_entity_poly.entity_id
_entity_poly.type
_entity_poly.pdbx_seq_one_letter_code
_entity_poly.pdbx_strand_id
1 'polypeptide(L)'
;MVQNQVKKKRRRIFLFSIIALLVVCGSVYAYILSALGPTDSGNKKEIEVEIPKGSSTSKIGEILEEKGAVKNGTVFSFYTKAKSKNLQAGTYLLNSSMSAKDVIEQMSSGNVHRPALYKMTIKEGAQVTEIAEVIAAELKWNKDDVVRQLNDKAFVQKMQQKYPKLLTDKIFDDNIKYPLEGYLYPATYSFYKKDLTLEEIVIPMLDKTNAIIAQNEAKMKAKNWDVHQLLTLSSLIEEEATGFTDRQKISSVFYNRLAKGMPLQTDPTVLYALGKHKQRVSYEDLKINSPYNTYVVKGLPVGPIANSGKHSVEAALEPAQTDYYYFLAAPSGEVYYAKTLEEHNALKQKYITKKQ
;
A
#
# COMPACT_ATOMS: atom_id res chain seq x y z
N MET A 1 31.73 65.71 -45.84
CA MET A 1 31.47 65.37 -44.40
C MET A 1 30.07 64.87 -44.13
N VAL A 2 29.01 65.41 -44.71
CA VAL A 2 27.58 65.06 -44.46
C VAL A 2 27.24 63.64 -44.81
N GLN A 3 27.73 63.05 -45.92
CA GLN A 3 27.43 61.67 -46.31
C GLN A 3 27.95 60.57 -45.28
N ASN A 4 29.08 60.82 -44.62
CA ASN A 4 29.63 59.92 -43.63
C ASN A 4 28.84 59.96 -42.31
N GLN A 5 28.27 61.10 -41.97
CA GLN A 5 27.41 61.26 -40.81
C GLN A 5 26.08 60.46 -40.99
N VAL A 6 25.49 60.55 -42.19
CA VAL A 6 24.26 59.84 -42.54
C VAL A 6 24.48 58.31 -42.55
N LYS A 7 25.61 57.84 -43.10
CA LYS A 7 25.98 56.40 -43.06
C LYS A 7 26.19 55.86 -41.61
N LYS A 8 26.86 56.65 -40.74
CA LYS A 8 27.02 56.29 -39.30
C LYS A 8 25.67 56.24 -38.56
N LYS A 9 24.77 57.21 -38.84
CA LYS A 9 23.43 57.22 -38.21
C LYS A 9 22.61 56.07 -38.68
N ARG A 10 22.57 55.70 -39.97
CA ARG A 10 21.87 54.49 -40.48
C ARG A 10 22.45 53.19 -39.89
N ARG A 11 23.77 53.06 -39.76
CA ARG A 11 24.42 51.92 -39.16
C ARG A 11 24.08 51.79 -37.69
N ARG A 12 23.98 52.84 -36.91
CA ARG A 12 23.54 52.84 -35.51
C ARG A 12 22.09 52.45 -35.42
N ILE A 13 21.17 52.95 -36.20
CA ILE A 13 19.76 52.60 -36.25
C ILE A 13 19.63 51.15 -36.60
N PHE A 14 20.35 50.60 -37.57
CA PHE A 14 20.34 49.18 -37.92
C PHE A 14 20.84 48.29 -36.78
N LEU A 15 21.92 48.67 -36.09
CA LEU A 15 22.41 47.94 -34.91
C LEU A 15 21.40 47.96 -33.76
N PHE A 16 20.76 49.12 -33.49
CA PHE A 16 19.69 49.17 -32.47
C PHE A 16 18.50 48.31 -32.84
N SER A 17 18.10 48.25 -34.11
CA SER A 17 17.03 47.39 -34.59
C SER A 17 17.35 45.89 -34.40
N ILE A 18 18.59 45.47 -34.64
CA ILE A 18 19.05 44.08 -34.40
C ILE A 18 19.02 43.78 -32.91
N ILE A 19 19.55 44.68 -32.07
CA ILE A 19 19.55 44.50 -30.62
C ILE A 19 18.10 44.41 -30.09
N ALA A 20 17.23 45.30 -30.52
CA ALA A 20 15.81 45.28 -30.16
C ALA A 20 15.13 43.94 -30.57
N LEU A 21 15.41 43.46 -31.80
CA LEU A 21 14.92 42.18 -32.29
C LEU A 21 15.43 41.02 -31.45
N LEU A 22 16.72 41.02 -31.10
CA LEU A 22 17.30 39.98 -30.24
C LEU A 22 16.69 39.98 -28.83
N VAL A 23 16.44 41.16 -28.25
CA VAL A 23 15.78 41.30 -26.95
C VAL A 23 14.34 40.74 -27.02
N VAL A 24 13.58 41.07 -28.07
CA VAL A 24 12.23 40.58 -28.28
C VAL A 24 12.24 39.05 -28.46
N CYS A 25 13.11 38.52 -29.32
CA CYS A 25 13.24 37.07 -29.52
C CYS A 25 13.64 36.34 -28.22
N GLY A 26 14.59 36.91 -27.47
CA GLY A 26 15.01 36.37 -26.17
C GLY A 26 13.88 36.37 -25.14
N SER A 27 13.09 37.45 -25.10
CA SER A 27 11.93 37.54 -24.18
C SER A 27 10.83 36.54 -24.55
N VAL A 28 10.53 36.39 -25.84
CA VAL A 28 9.56 35.39 -26.33
C VAL A 28 10.05 33.98 -26.01
N TYR A 29 11.32 33.70 -26.23
CA TYR A 29 11.91 32.39 -25.89
C TYR A 29 11.81 32.07 -24.38
N ALA A 30 12.18 33.03 -23.54
CA ALA A 30 12.07 32.90 -22.09
C ALA A 30 10.61 32.66 -21.61
N TYR A 31 9.65 33.38 -22.23
CA TYR A 31 8.23 33.19 -21.99
C TYR A 31 7.77 31.79 -22.37
N ILE A 32 8.15 31.25 -23.53
CA ILE A 32 7.80 29.90 -23.96
C ILE A 32 8.36 28.86 -22.98
N LEU A 33 9.62 28.98 -22.56
CA LEU A 33 10.22 28.07 -21.58
C LEU A 33 9.48 28.12 -20.26
N SER A 34 9.09 29.28 -19.78
CA SER A 34 8.30 29.44 -18.55
C SER A 34 6.91 28.83 -18.68
N ALA A 35 6.24 29.01 -19.83
CA ALA A 35 4.91 28.48 -20.10
C ALA A 35 4.87 26.97 -20.25
N LEU A 36 5.98 26.33 -20.67
CA LEU A 36 6.14 24.88 -20.76
C LEU A 36 6.58 24.24 -19.44
N GLY A 37 6.94 25.02 -18.43
CA GLY A 37 7.26 24.55 -17.10
C GLY A 37 6.03 24.12 -16.30
N PRO A 38 6.23 23.45 -15.15
CA PRO A 38 5.14 23.03 -14.27
C PRO A 38 4.30 24.20 -13.74
N THR A 39 3.01 23.97 -13.51
CA THR A 39 2.10 25.00 -12.95
C THR A 39 2.44 25.33 -11.50
N ASP A 40 2.83 24.31 -10.72
CA ASP A 40 3.33 24.45 -9.36
C ASP A 40 4.38 23.36 -9.08
N SER A 41 5.65 23.75 -9.02
CA SER A 41 6.77 22.82 -8.77
C SER A 41 6.91 22.40 -7.32
N GLY A 42 6.32 23.15 -6.38
CA GLY A 42 6.42 22.92 -4.93
C GLY A 42 5.35 21.99 -4.38
N ASN A 43 4.26 21.79 -5.09
CA ASN A 43 3.11 21.02 -4.60
C ASN A 43 2.63 20.03 -5.67
N LYS A 44 2.62 18.73 -5.33
CA LYS A 44 2.14 17.66 -6.23
C LYS A 44 0.61 17.49 -6.12
N LYS A 45 -0.14 18.54 -6.44
CA LYS A 45 -1.60 18.42 -6.50
C LYS A 45 -2.01 17.57 -7.70
N GLU A 46 -2.77 16.52 -7.47
CA GLU A 46 -3.37 15.68 -8.52
C GLU A 46 -4.47 16.44 -9.27
N ILE A 47 -4.48 16.32 -10.58
CA ILE A 47 -5.40 17.00 -11.50
C ILE A 47 -5.98 15.95 -12.45
N GLU A 48 -7.25 15.64 -12.28
CA GLU A 48 -7.96 14.75 -13.21
C GLU A 48 -8.46 15.54 -14.40
N VAL A 49 -8.07 15.10 -15.61
CA VAL A 49 -8.43 15.75 -16.87
C VAL A 49 -9.04 14.75 -17.82
N GLU A 50 -10.27 15.00 -18.27
CA GLU A 50 -10.94 14.22 -19.30
C GLU A 50 -10.77 14.89 -20.66
N ILE A 51 -10.26 14.13 -21.63
CA ILE A 51 -10.09 14.55 -23.02
C ILE A 51 -11.09 13.81 -23.88
N PRO A 52 -12.13 14.47 -24.42
CA PRO A 52 -13.13 13.85 -25.27
C PRO A 52 -12.53 13.27 -26.55
N LYS A 53 -13.13 12.18 -27.06
CA LYS A 53 -12.74 11.60 -28.36
C LYS A 53 -12.93 12.62 -29.49
N GLY A 54 -11.92 12.71 -30.37
CA GLY A 54 -11.95 13.64 -31.49
C GLY A 54 -11.52 15.09 -31.17
N SER A 55 -11.06 15.35 -29.93
CA SER A 55 -10.54 16.67 -29.57
C SER A 55 -9.31 17.03 -30.39
N SER A 56 -9.29 18.24 -30.98
CA SER A 56 -8.12 18.77 -31.64
C SER A 56 -7.02 19.09 -30.61
N THR A 57 -5.76 19.12 -31.05
CA THR A 57 -4.63 19.46 -30.16
C THR A 57 -4.84 20.84 -29.48
N SER A 58 -5.47 21.78 -30.17
CA SER A 58 -5.80 23.11 -29.61
C SER A 58 -6.85 22.99 -28.50
N LYS A 59 -7.89 22.19 -28.71
CA LYS A 59 -8.93 21.93 -27.68
C LYS A 59 -8.38 21.20 -26.48
N ILE A 60 -7.45 20.25 -26.70
CA ILE A 60 -6.74 19.58 -25.61
C ILE A 60 -5.95 20.59 -24.77
N GLY A 61 -5.21 21.51 -25.43
CA GLY A 61 -4.46 22.57 -24.74
C GLY A 61 -5.36 23.47 -23.88
N GLU A 62 -6.51 23.85 -24.41
CA GLU A 62 -7.53 24.63 -23.70
C GLU A 62 -8.04 23.92 -22.42
N ILE A 63 -8.42 22.65 -22.55
CA ILE A 63 -8.88 21.83 -21.43
C ILE A 63 -7.80 21.70 -20.37
N LEU A 64 -6.54 21.46 -20.77
CA LEU A 64 -5.42 21.31 -19.84
C LEU A 64 -5.13 22.61 -19.08
N GLU A 65 -5.24 23.78 -19.74
CA GLU A 65 -5.08 25.10 -19.13
C GLU A 65 -6.22 25.38 -18.14
N GLU A 66 -7.46 25.16 -18.55
CA GLU A 66 -8.67 25.33 -17.70
C GLU A 66 -8.59 24.49 -16.41
N LYS A 67 -8.08 23.26 -16.52
CA LYS A 67 -7.88 22.37 -15.38
C LYS A 67 -6.62 22.68 -14.55
N GLY A 68 -5.76 23.61 -15.02
CA GLY A 68 -4.53 23.97 -14.33
C GLY A 68 -3.41 22.93 -14.48
N ALA A 69 -3.52 22.03 -15.46
CA ALA A 69 -2.49 21.01 -15.75
C ALA A 69 -1.30 21.59 -16.56
N VAL A 70 -1.54 22.67 -17.32
CA VAL A 70 -0.50 23.42 -18.01
C VAL A 70 -0.72 24.93 -17.81
N LYS A 71 0.35 25.73 -17.89
CA LYS A 71 0.27 27.20 -17.71
C LYS A 71 -0.38 27.93 -18.89
N ASN A 72 -0.18 27.40 -20.09
CA ASN A 72 -0.69 28.03 -21.31
C ASN A 72 -0.99 26.97 -22.37
N GLY A 73 -2.27 26.76 -22.67
CA GLY A 73 -2.76 25.74 -23.59
C GLY A 73 -2.39 26.03 -25.06
N THR A 74 -2.27 27.31 -25.45
CA THR A 74 -1.85 27.69 -26.79
C THR A 74 -0.38 27.31 -27.01
N VAL A 75 0.51 27.67 -26.08
CA VAL A 75 1.94 27.32 -26.15
C VAL A 75 2.11 25.79 -26.12
N PHE A 76 1.38 25.11 -25.26
CA PHE A 76 1.34 23.66 -25.21
C PHE A 76 0.96 23.04 -26.56
N SER A 77 -0.10 23.54 -27.17
CA SER A 77 -0.60 23.04 -28.46
C SER A 77 0.41 23.23 -29.60
N PHE A 78 1.06 24.40 -29.68
CA PHE A 78 2.13 24.63 -30.65
C PHE A 78 3.33 23.71 -30.40
N TYR A 79 3.75 23.55 -29.15
CA TYR A 79 4.87 22.69 -28.81
C TYR A 79 4.57 21.20 -29.13
N THR A 80 3.35 20.74 -28.86
CA THR A 80 2.90 19.38 -29.21
C THR A 80 2.95 19.12 -30.70
N LYS A 81 2.44 20.07 -31.52
CA LYS A 81 2.50 20.01 -33.00
C LYS A 81 3.93 20.00 -33.49
N ALA A 82 4.79 20.88 -32.95
CA ALA A 82 6.20 20.95 -33.34
C ALA A 82 6.98 19.66 -33.04
N LYS A 83 6.56 18.90 -32.02
CA LYS A 83 7.12 17.58 -31.67
C LYS A 83 6.48 16.44 -32.44
N SER A 84 5.51 16.68 -33.30
CA SER A 84 4.76 15.68 -34.06
C SER A 84 4.18 14.55 -33.16
N LYS A 85 3.72 14.90 -31.95
CA LYS A 85 3.13 13.96 -31.00
C LYS A 85 1.62 13.91 -31.16
N ASN A 86 1.10 12.67 -31.21
CA ASN A 86 -0.34 12.40 -31.20
C ASN A 86 -0.78 12.18 -29.75
N LEU A 87 -1.67 13.04 -29.26
CA LEU A 87 -2.27 12.90 -27.95
C LEU A 87 -3.51 12.00 -28.05
N GLN A 88 -3.68 11.08 -27.12
CA GLN A 88 -4.82 10.20 -27.09
C GLN A 88 -5.96 10.79 -26.25
N ALA A 89 -7.20 10.52 -26.64
CA ALA A 89 -8.39 10.86 -25.89
C ALA A 89 -8.54 9.91 -24.67
N GLY A 90 -9.12 10.41 -23.59
CA GLY A 90 -9.37 9.63 -22.36
C GLY A 90 -9.19 10.48 -21.11
N THR A 91 -9.36 9.87 -19.94
CA THR A 91 -9.14 10.53 -18.66
C THR A 91 -7.69 10.33 -18.21
N TYR A 92 -7.05 11.40 -17.76
CA TYR A 92 -5.65 11.40 -17.30
C TYR A 92 -5.58 11.93 -15.88
N LEU A 93 -4.78 11.28 -15.03
CA LEU A 93 -4.39 11.79 -13.74
C LEU A 93 -3.00 12.44 -13.90
N LEU A 94 -3.01 13.76 -13.97
CA LEU A 94 -1.82 14.60 -14.08
C LEU A 94 -1.50 15.18 -12.69
N ASN A 95 -0.41 15.91 -12.56
CA ASN A 95 -0.15 16.68 -11.36
C ASN A 95 0.50 18.04 -11.68
N SER A 96 0.34 19.00 -10.77
CA SER A 96 0.80 20.37 -10.95
C SER A 96 2.32 20.53 -11.08
N SER A 97 3.11 19.52 -10.70
CA SER A 97 4.58 19.51 -10.81
C SER A 97 5.09 18.97 -12.15
N MET A 98 4.19 18.52 -13.04
CA MET A 98 4.55 18.04 -14.39
C MET A 98 4.82 19.19 -15.33
N SER A 99 5.88 19.07 -16.13
CA SER A 99 6.12 19.96 -17.26
C SER A 99 5.20 19.61 -18.44
N ALA A 100 5.02 20.53 -19.39
CA ALA A 100 4.30 20.26 -20.62
C ALA A 100 4.86 19.04 -21.39
N LYS A 101 6.18 18.79 -21.30
CA LYS A 101 6.81 17.62 -21.89
C LYS A 101 6.32 16.34 -21.24
N ASP A 102 6.27 16.30 -19.90
CA ASP A 102 5.82 15.12 -19.14
C ASP A 102 4.34 14.81 -19.43
N VAL A 103 3.50 15.87 -19.50
CA VAL A 103 2.09 15.76 -19.87
C VAL A 103 1.93 15.17 -21.28
N ILE A 104 2.69 15.67 -22.27
CA ILE A 104 2.67 15.14 -23.64
C ILE A 104 3.11 13.68 -23.68
N GLU A 105 4.15 13.31 -22.95
CA GLU A 105 4.65 11.95 -22.90
C GLU A 105 3.62 10.99 -22.32
N GLN A 106 2.99 11.36 -21.21
CA GLN A 106 1.91 10.57 -20.60
C GLN A 106 0.71 10.41 -21.54
N MET A 107 0.27 11.51 -22.19
CA MET A 107 -0.88 11.48 -23.10
C MET A 107 -0.59 10.79 -24.44
N SER A 108 0.68 10.78 -24.88
CA SER A 108 1.09 10.07 -26.10
C SER A 108 1.29 8.57 -25.90
N SER A 109 1.66 8.15 -24.67
CA SER A 109 1.85 6.72 -24.32
C SER A 109 0.54 5.95 -24.19
N GLY A 110 -0.61 6.64 -24.17
CA GLY A 110 -1.92 6.04 -24.00
C GLY A 110 -2.21 5.57 -22.55
N ASN A 111 -1.42 6.01 -21.58
CA ASN A 111 -1.65 5.78 -20.15
C ASN A 111 -2.86 6.60 -19.67
N VAL A 112 -4.04 6.20 -20.12
CA VAL A 112 -5.31 6.79 -19.75
C VAL A 112 -5.63 6.37 -18.32
N HIS A 113 -5.84 7.34 -17.44
CA HIS A 113 -6.38 7.09 -16.11
C HIS A 113 -7.85 6.68 -16.27
N ARG A 114 -8.16 5.43 -15.95
CA ARG A 114 -9.54 5.01 -15.81
C ARG A 114 -9.92 5.17 -14.35
N PRO A 115 -10.92 5.98 -13.98
CA PRO A 115 -11.41 5.98 -12.62
C PRO A 115 -11.80 4.55 -12.24
N ALA A 116 -11.34 4.10 -11.07
CA ALA A 116 -11.69 2.78 -10.58
C ALA A 116 -13.21 2.69 -10.40
N LEU A 117 -13.81 1.63 -10.92
CA LEU A 117 -15.23 1.33 -10.68
C LEU A 117 -15.45 0.88 -9.24
N TYR A 118 -14.47 0.16 -8.68
CA TYR A 118 -14.50 -0.29 -7.29
C TYR A 118 -13.14 -0.04 -6.64
N LYS A 119 -13.16 0.38 -5.37
CA LYS A 119 -11.94 0.66 -4.58
C LYS A 119 -12.07 -0.01 -3.22
N MET A 120 -11.43 -1.15 -3.06
CA MET A 120 -11.46 -1.95 -1.85
C MET A 120 -10.20 -1.69 -1.01
N THR A 121 -10.37 -1.17 0.21
CA THR A 121 -9.27 -0.96 1.14
C THR A 121 -9.31 -2.02 2.24
N ILE A 122 -8.33 -2.90 2.23
CA ILE A 122 -8.11 -3.92 3.24
C ILE A 122 -7.09 -3.36 4.24
N LYS A 123 -7.46 -3.28 5.50
CA LYS A 123 -6.60 -2.80 6.58
C LYS A 123 -5.60 -3.87 7.00
N GLU A 124 -4.44 -3.45 7.52
CA GLU A 124 -3.53 -4.35 8.22
C GLU A 124 -4.26 -4.96 9.44
N GLY A 125 -4.02 -6.24 9.71
CA GLY A 125 -4.73 -6.99 10.74
C GLY A 125 -6.10 -7.54 10.33
N ALA A 126 -6.63 -7.19 9.15
CA ALA A 126 -7.94 -7.67 8.73
C ALA A 126 -7.97 -9.20 8.58
N GLN A 127 -9.02 -9.82 9.11
CA GLN A 127 -9.30 -11.25 8.94
C GLN A 127 -10.02 -11.53 7.61
N VAL A 128 -10.00 -12.78 7.14
CA VAL A 128 -10.73 -13.20 5.92
C VAL A 128 -12.21 -12.80 5.97
N THR A 129 -12.85 -12.87 7.13
CA THR A 129 -14.26 -12.48 7.32
C THR A 129 -14.49 -10.98 7.15
N GLU A 130 -13.52 -10.15 7.53
CA GLU A 130 -13.56 -8.69 7.35
C GLU A 130 -13.24 -8.31 5.90
N ILE A 131 -12.30 -9.02 5.27
CA ILE A 131 -12.03 -8.88 3.83
C ILE A 131 -13.30 -9.21 3.02
N ALA A 132 -13.98 -10.31 3.38
CA ALA A 132 -15.25 -10.68 2.75
C ALA A 132 -16.33 -9.61 2.93
N GLU A 133 -16.37 -8.94 4.08
CA GLU A 133 -17.28 -7.82 4.33
C GLU A 133 -16.98 -6.62 3.44
N VAL A 134 -15.70 -6.25 3.27
CA VAL A 134 -15.30 -5.16 2.36
C VAL A 134 -15.68 -5.50 0.92
N ILE A 135 -15.43 -6.72 0.46
CA ILE A 135 -15.79 -7.18 -0.89
C ILE A 135 -17.31 -7.13 -1.08
N ALA A 136 -18.05 -7.68 -0.12
CA ALA A 136 -19.50 -7.74 -0.15
C ALA A 136 -20.14 -6.35 -0.16
N ALA A 137 -19.65 -5.43 0.65
CA ALA A 137 -20.13 -4.05 0.72
C ALA A 137 -19.91 -3.31 -0.61
N GLU A 138 -18.71 -3.43 -1.21
CA GLU A 138 -18.36 -2.71 -2.43
C GLU A 138 -19.11 -3.24 -3.67
N LEU A 139 -19.30 -4.56 -3.75
CA LEU A 139 -19.95 -5.21 -4.90
C LEU A 139 -21.45 -5.50 -4.68
N LYS A 140 -21.98 -5.19 -3.50
CA LYS A 140 -23.36 -5.54 -3.11
C LYS A 140 -23.62 -7.05 -3.16
N TRP A 141 -22.62 -7.84 -2.78
CA TRP A 141 -22.72 -9.28 -2.65
C TRP A 141 -23.15 -9.68 -1.24
N ASN A 142 -23.54 -10.94 -1.06
CA ASN A 142 -23.78 -11.49 0.27
C ASN A 142 -22.44 -11.84 0.94
N LYS A 143 -22.19 -11.37 2.17
CA LYS A 143 -20.96 -11.61 2.91
C LYS A 143 -20.71 -13.11 3.15
N ASP A 144 -21.74 -13.84 3.55
CA ASP A 144 -21.60 -15.28 3.87
C ASP A 144 -21.28 -16.10 2.62
N ASP A 145 -21.77 -15.68 1.45
CA ASP A 145 -21.45 -16.29 0.19
C ASP A 145 -19.98 -16.05 -0.19
N VAL A 146 -19.46 -14.85 0.06
CA VAL A 146 -18.04 -14.53 -0.15
C VAL A 146 -17.15 -15.36 0.78
N VAL A 147 -17.50 -15.43 2.07
CA VAL A 147 -16.78 -16.27 3.05
C VAL A 147 -16.79 -17.73 2.63
N ARG A 148 -17.94 -18.25 2.20
CA ARG A 148 -18.08 -19.64 1.75
C ARG A 148 -17.22 -19.92 0.52
N GLN A 149 -17.19 -19.00 -0.46
CA GLN A 149 -16.36 -19.14 -1.64
C GLN A 149 -14.85 -19.06 -1.32
N LEU A 150 -14.43 -18.17 -0.41
CA LEU A 150 -13.04 -18.10 0.05
C LEU A 150 -12.59 -19.36 0.79
N ASN A 151 -13.54 -20.12 1.36
CA ASN A 151 -13.31 -21.41 2.02
C ASN A 151 -13.57 -22.63 1.11
N ASP A 152 -14.08 -22.41 -0.09
CA ASP A 152 -14.35 -23.51 -1.00
C ASP A 152 -13.06 -24.21 -1.42
N LYS A 153 -13.00 -25.51 -1.21
CA LYS A 153 -11.78 -26.31 -1.46
C LYS A 153 -11.34 -26.23 -2.91
N ALA A 154 -12.26 -26.23 -3.85
CA ALA A 154 -11.93 -26.16 -5.29
C ALA A 154 -11.37 -24.78 -5.66
N PHE A 155 -11.95 -23.71 -5.08
CA PHE A 155 -11.43 -22.34 -5.23
C PHE A 155 -10.02 -22.22 -4.66
N VAL A 156 -9.80 -22.70 -3.43
CA VAL A 156 -8.49 -22.63 -2.77
C VAL A 156 -7.44 -23.46 -3.51
N GLN A 157 -7.79 -24.67 -3.99
CA GLN A 157 -6.90 -25.49 -4.83
C GLN A 157 -6.54 -24.80 -6.14
N LYS A 158 -7.48 -24.10 -6.76
CA LYS A 158 -7.21 -23.30 -7.96
C LYS A 158 -6.21 -22.17 -7.68
N MET A 159 -6.31 -21.51 -6.53
CA MET A 159 -5.34 -20.49 -6.10
C MET A 159 -3.98 -21.14 -5.80
N GLN A 160 -3.95 -22.28 -5.13
CA GLN A 160 -2.72 -23.02 -4.87
C GLN A 160 -1.98 -23.41 -6.16
N GLN A 161 -2.69 -23.85 -7.19
CA GLN A 161 -2.08 -24.17 -8.49
C GLN A 161 -1.39 -22.95 -9.12
N LYS A 162 -1.94 -21.74 -8.91
CA LYS A 162 -1.32 -20.50 -9.38
C LYS A 162 -0.15 -20.05 -8.51
N TYR A 163 -0.20 -20.33 -7.21
CA TYR A 163 0.79 -19.89 -6.22
C TYR A 163 1.36 -21.06 -5.40
N PRO A 164 1.95 -22.10 -6.02
CA PRO A 164 2.32 -23.33 -5.31
C PRO A 164 3.44 -23.15 -4.27
N LYS A 165 4.26 -22.10 -4.42
CA LYS A 165 5.29 -21.77 -3.41
C LYS A 165 4.75 -20.94 -2.25
N LEU A 166 3.65 -20.23 -2.45
CA LEU A 166 2.99 -19.42 -1.43
C LEU A 166 1.98 -20.25 -0.65
N LEU A 167 1.06 -20.88 -1.35
CA LEU A 167 -0.04 -21.67 -0.80
C LEU A 167 0.36 -23.16 -0.78
N THR A 168 1.08 -23.57 0.28
CA THR A 168 1.51 -24.95 0.46
C THR A 168 0.38 -25.82 1.02
N ASP A 169 0.55 -27.13 1.07
CA ASP A 169 -0.47 -28.06 1.58
C ASP A 169 -0.85 -27.81 3.07
N LYS A 170 -0.05 -27.04 3.80
CA LYS A 170 -0.33 -26.64 5.18
C LYS A 170 -1.65 -25.88 5.35
N ILE A 171 -2.09 -25.16 4.31
CA ILE A 171 -3.37 -24.43 4.34
C ILE A 171 -4.59 -25.35 4.35
N PHE A 172 -4.41 -26.63 4.04
CA PHE A 172 -5.47 -27.64 4.03
C PHE A 172 -5.48 -28.52 5.27
N ASP A 173 -4.71 -28.18 6.31
CA ASP A 173 -4.84 -28.87 7.61
C ASP A 173 -6.28 -28.73 8.13
N ASP A 174 -6.87 -29.84 8.60
CA ASP A 174 -8.26 -29.90 9.04
C ASP A 174 -8.58 -28.96 10.21
N ASN A 175 -7.56 -28.48 10.91
CA ASN A 175 -7.68 -27.51 12.00
C ASN A 175 -7.62 -26.05 11.52
N ILE A 176 -7.33 -25.80 10.24
CA ILE A 176 -7.32 -24.44 9.68
C ILE A 176 -8.75 -23.95 9.49
N LYS A 177 -9.06 -22.79 10.09
CA LYS A 177 -10.38 -22.18 10.04
C LYS A 177 -10.67 -21.56 8.66
N TYR A 178 -9.71 -20.83 8.10
CA TYR A 178 -9.77 -20.18 6.79
C TYR A 178 -8.45 -20.41 6.06
N PRO A 179 -8.43 -21.17 4.96
CA PRO A 179 -7.20 -21.54 4.24
C PRO A 179 -6.38 -20.34 3.74
N LEU A 180 -7.03 -19.23 3.42
CA LEU A 180 -6.38 -18.02 2.92
C LEU A 180 -6.11 -16.97 4.01
N GLU A 181 -6.35 -17.26 5.30
CA GLU A 181 -6.01 -16.36 6.39
C GLU A 181 -4.50 -16.09 6.44
N GLY A 182 -4.13 -14.80 6.49
CA GLY A 182 -2.74 -14.37 6.48
C GLY A 182 -2.10 -14.26 5.10
N TYR A 183 -2.78 -14.73 4.04
CA TYR A 183 -2.25 -14.73 2.67
C TYR A 183 -2.79 -13.61 1.79
N LEU A 184 -3.84 -12.92 2.21
CA LEU A 184 -4.50 -11.83 1.46
C LEU A 184 -3.94 -10.47 1.87
N TYR A 185 -2.90 -9.98 1.17
CA TYR A 185 -2.15 -8.80 1.58
C TYR A 185 -3.04 -7.56 1.79
N PRO A 186 -2.89 -6.86 2.94
CA PRO A 186 -3.65 -5.64 3.22
C PRO A 186 -3.14 -4.46 2.37
N ALA A 187 -4.02 -3.89 1.56
CA ALA A 187 -3.76 -2.71 0.75
C ALA A 187 -5.06 -2.15 0.16
N THR A 188 -4.95 -1.02 -0.54
CA THR A 188 -6.03 -0.55 -1.40
C THR A 188 -5.90 -1.15 -2.80
N TYR A 189 -6.98 -1.75 -3.28
CA TYR A 189 -7.10 -2.37 -4.60
C TYR A 189 -8.13 -1.63 -5.44
N SER A 190 -7.76 -1.29 -6.67
CA SER A 190 -8.62 -0.59 -7.62
C SER A 190 -9.00 -1.51 -8.77
N PHE A 191 -10.28 -1.60 -9.09
CA PHE A 191 -10.80 -2.46 -10.15
C PHE A 191 -11.57 -1.64 -11.18
N TYR A 192 -11.37 -1.99 -12.45
CA TYR A 192 -11.84 -1.22 -13.63
C TYR A 192 -12.84 -2.01 -14.50
N LYS A 193 -13.28 -3.16 -14.02
CA LYS A 193 -14.23 -4.06 -14.68
C LYS A 193 -15.53 -4.11 -13.85
N LYS A 194 -16.67 -4.07 -14.53
CA LYS A 194 -17.98 -4.07 -13.85
C LYS A 194 -18.31 -5.42 -13.23
N ASP A 195 -18.11 -6.50 -14.00
CA ASP A 195 -18.49 -7.86 -13.61
C ASP A 195 -17.25 -8.60 -13.08
N LEU A 196 -16.84 -8.26 -11.85
CA LEU A 196 -15.71 -8.89 -11.17
C LEU A 196 -16.08 -10.29 -10.67
N THR A 197 -15.15 -11.21 -10.77
CA THR A 197 -15.19 -12.50 -10.08
C THR A 197 -14.37 -12.43 -8.79
N LEU A 198 -14.66 -13.31 -7.83
CA LEU A 198 -13.87 -13.40 -6.60
C LEU A 198 -12.39 -13.69 -6.87
N GLU A 199 -12.10 -14.48 -7.89
CA GLU A 199 -10.73 -14.78 -8.34
C GLU A 199 -9.98 -13.51 -8.76
N GLU A 200 -10.61 -12.66 -9.57
CA GLU A 200 -10.00 -11.39 -10.02
C GLU A 200 -9.73 -10.42 -8.87
N ILE A 201 -10.45 -10.56 -7.76
CA ILE A 201 -10.25 -9.76 -6.54
C ILE A 201 -9.12 -10.34 -5.69
N VAL A 202 -9.06 -11.65 -5.53
CA VAL A 202 -8.10 -12.34 -4.65
C VAL A 202 -6.70 -12.39 -5.26
N ILE A 203 -6.57 -12.55 -6.58
CA ILE A 203 -5.28 -12.63 -7.29
C ILE A 203 -4.35 -11.45 -6.96
N PRO A 204 -4.76 -10.17 -7.06
CA PRO A 204 -3.88 -9.05 -6.71
C PRO A 204 -3.41 -9.04 -5.25
N MET A 205 -4.21 -9.61 -4.33
CA MET A 205 -3.85 -9.75 -2.92
C MET A 205 -2.77 -10.82 -2.73
N LEU A 206 -2.95 -11.97 -3.37
CA LEU A 206 -1.95 -13.06 -3.39
C LEU A 206 -0.66 -12.65 -4.12
N ASP A 207 -0.74 -11.91 -5.22
CA ASP A 207 0.43 -11.39 -5.94
C ASP A 207 1.33 -10.55 -5.03
N LYS A 208 0.73 -9.67 -4.23
CA LYS A 208 1.48 -8.84 -3.28
C LYS A 208 2.13 -9.67 -2.17
N THR A 209 1.41 -10.61 -1.58
CA THR A 209 2.00 -11.53 -0.59
C THR A 209 3.13 -12.33 -1.22
N ASN A 210 2.92 -12.90 -2.41
CA ASN A 210 3.94 -13.68 -3.12
C ASN A 210 5.20 -12.86 -3.42
N ALA A 211 5.04 -11.59 -3.80
CA ALA A 211 6.18 -10.69 -4.02
C ALA A 211 6.97 -10.41 -2.74
N ILE A 212 6.29 -10.20 -1.61
CA ILE A 212 6.93 -9.98 -0.30
C ILE A 212 7.68 -11.25 0.13
N ILE A 213 7.07 -12.42 -0.01
CA ILE A 213 7.69 -13.70 0.31
C ILE A 213 8.94 -13.94 -0.55
N ALA A 214 8.85 -13.68 -1.86
CA ALA A 214 9.98 -13.83 -2.78
C ALA A 214 11.15 -12.91 -2.42
N GLN A 215 10.88 -11.67 -2.02
CA GLN A 215 11.92 -10.71 -1.57
C GLN A 215 12.61 -11.16 -0.27
N ASN A 216 11.97 -12.00 0.53
CA ASN A 216 12.46 -12.43 1.84
C ASN A 216 12.90 -13.91 1.87
N GLU A 217 12.94 -14.60 0.73
CA GLU A 217 13.23 -16.04 0.65
C GLU A 217 14.59 -16.41 1.31
N ALA A 218 15.62 -15.59 1.11
CA ALA A 218 16.93 -15.81 1.71
C ALA A 218 16.90 -15.74 3.25
N LYS A 219 16.15 -14.77 3.81
CA LYS A 219 16.00 -14.61 5.26
C LYS A 219 15.19 -15.75 5.88
N MET A 220 14.16 -16.22 5.19
CA MET A 220 13.35 -17.38 5.59
C MET A 220 14.21 -18.65 5.63
N LYS A 221 14.98 -18.89 4.59
CA LYS A 221 15.92 -20.05 4.52
C LYS A 221 16.95 -20.01 5.65
N ALA A 222 17.53 -18.84 5.94
CA ALA A 222 18.49 -18.68 7.04
C ALA A 222 17.89 -19.02 8.41
N LYS A 223 16.58 -18.86 8.58
CA LYS A 223 15.84 -19.21 9.81
C LYS A 223 15.24 -20.63 9.80
N ASN A 224 15.37 -21.33 8.69
CA ASN A 224 14.69 -22.61 8.43
C ASN A 224 13.16 -22.48 8.60
N TRP A 225 12.60 -21.40 8.11
CA TRP A 225 11.17 -21.10 8.18
C TRP A 225 10.50 -21.22 6.82
N ASP A 226 9.33 -21.85 6.80
CA ASP A 226 8.46 -21.82 5.62
C ASP A 226 7.51 -20.60 5.64
N VAL A 227 6.79 -20.43 4.54
CA VAL A 227 5.84 -19.31 4.35
C VAL A 227 4.75 -19.32 5.42
N HIS A 228 4.18 -20.48 5.72
CA HIS A 228 3.09 -20.61 6.68
C HIS A 228 3.51 -20.18 8.08
N GLN A 229 4.70 -20.61 8.53
CA GLN A 229 5.26 -20.23 9.83
C GLN A 229 5.54 -18.73 9.88
N LEU A 230 6.10 -18.16 8.81
CA LEU A 230 6.36 -16.71 8.72
C LEU A 230 5.06 -15.91 8.86
N LEU A 231 4.06 -16.22 8.03
CA LEU A 231 2.78 -15.50 8.05
C LEU A 231 2.04 -15.70 9.38
N THR A 232 2.16 -16.88 9.99
CA THR A 232 1.59 -17.14 11.32
C THR A 232 2.21 -16.23 12.37
N LEU A 233 3.54 -16.18 12.49
CA LEU A 233 4.19 -15.29 13.47
C LEU A 233 3.92 -13.82 13.14
N SER A 234 3.95 -13.44 11.86
CA SER A 234 3.65 -12.06 11.44
C SER A 234 2.26 -11.64 11.89
N SER A 235 1.26 -12.52 11.82
CA SER A 235 -0.11 -12.21 12.24
C SER A 235 -0.22 -12.02 13.76
N LEU A 236 0.55 -12.77 14.56
CA LEU A 236 0.61 -12.54 16.00
C LEU A 236 1.23 -11.17 16.32
N ILE A 237 2.31 -10.82 15.64
CA ILE A 237 2.97 -9.52 15.81
C ILE A 237 2.03 -8.38 15.40
N GLU A 238 1.29 -8.54 14.30
CA GLU A 238 0.35 -7.53 13.80
C GLU A 238 -0.75 -7.24 14.81
N GLU A 239 -1.34 -8.27 15.37
CA GLU A 239 -2.45 -8.17 16.32
C GLU A 239 -2.03 -7.63 17.71
N GLU A 240 -0.76 -7.78 18.09
CA GLU A 240 -0.20 -7.21 19.33
C GLU A 240 0.36 -5.79 19.12
N ALA A 241 0.55 -5.36 17.88
CA ALA A 241 1.17 -4.08 17.59
C ALA A 241 0.16 -2.94 17.63
N THR A 242 0.50 -1.88 18.36
CA THR A 242 -0.17 -0.58 18.28
C THR A 242 0.70 0.42 17.52
N GLY A 243 0.19 1.61 17.22
CA GLY A 243 0.93 2.64 16.48
C GLY A 243 2.29 3.05 17.11
N PHE A 244 2.46 2.84 18.42
CA PHE A 244 3.68 3.15 19.16
C PHE A 244 4.53 1.92 19.52
N THR A 245 4.16 0.75 19.01
CA THR A 245 4.80 -0.51 19.39
C THR A 245 6.02 -0.79 18.53
N ASP A 246 7.11 -1.19 19.20
CA ASP A 246 8.27 -1.76 18.54
C ASP A 246 8.00 -3.23 18.18
N ARG A 247 7.57 -3.47 16.94
CA ARG A 247 7.25 -4.81 16.42
C ARG A 247 8.43 -5.78 16.53
N GLN A 248 9.65 -5.29 16.37
CA GLN A 248 10.85 -6.13 16.49
C GLN A 248 11.08 -6.60 17.92
N LYS A 249 10.75 -5.79 18.94
CA LYS A 249 10.81 -6.23 20.35
C LYS A 249 9.70 -7.21 20.69
N ILE A 250 8.47 -7.02 20.21
CA ILE A 250 7.41 -8.04 20.35
C ILE A 250 7.86 -9.34 19.72
N SER A 251 8.38 -9.29 18.49
CA SER A 251 8.93 -10.45 17.79
C SER A 251 9.99 -11.16 18.63
N SER A 252 10.91 -10.39 19.24
CA SER A 252 11.96 -10.98 20.10
C SER A 252 11.40 -11.72 21.31
N VAL A 253 10.32 -11.23 21.92
CA VAL A 253 9.64 -11.93 23.01
C VAL A 253 9.08 -13.28 22.54
N PHE A 254 8.42 -13.31 21.38
CA PHE A 254 7.92 -14.56 20.81
C PHE A 254 9.06 -15.54 20.51
N TYR A 255 10.16 -15.08 19.89
CA TYR A 255 11.34 -15.92 19.64
C TYR A 255 11.95 -16.49 20.92
N ASN A 256 12.09 -15.66 21.96
CA ASN A 256 12.65 -16.08 23.24
C ASN A 256 11.77 -17.14 23.91
N ARG A 257 10.43 -16.98 23.85
CA ARG A 257 9.48 -17.97 24.36
C ARG A 257 9.54 -19.27 23.56
N LEU A 258 9.54 -19.18 22.23
CA LEU A 258 9.66 -20.37 21.35
C LEU A 258 10.95 -21.14 21.65
N ALA A 259 12.08 -20.46 21.80
CA ALA A 259 13.37 -21.08 22.10
C ALA A 259 13.38 -21.80 23.47
N LYS A 260 12.61 -21.31 24.44
CA LYS A 260 12.44 -21.95 25.77
C LYS A 260 11.29 -22.96 25.85
N GLY A 261 10.56 -23.19 24.77
CA GLY A 261 9.37 -24.04 24.78
C GLY A 261 8.24 -23.49 25.67
N MET A 262 8.22 -22.18 25.89
CA MET A 262 7.14 -21.48 26.59
C MET A 262 5.95 -21.29 25.65
N PRO A 263 4.70 -21.38 26.18
CA PRO A 263 3.51 -21.02 25.40
C PRO A 263 3.54 -19.52 25.08
N LEU A 264 3.04 -19.11 23.89
CA LEU A 264 3.08 -17.72 23.47
C LEU A 264 2.12 -16.82 24.23
N GLN A 265 0.97 -17.34 24.67
CA GLN A 265 -0.02 -16.69 25.54
C GLN A 265 -0.41 -15.29 25.05
N THR A 266 -0.87 -15.20 23.83
CA THR A 266 -1.34 -13.97 23.22
C THR A 266 -2.86 -14.00 23.05
N ASP A 267 -3.54 -13.01 23.62
CA ASP A 267 -5.01 -12.88 23.65
C ASP A 267 -5.67 -12.89 22.26
N PRO A 268 -5.10 -12.26 21.23
CA PRO A 268 -5.64 -12.30 19.88
C PRO A 268 -5.90 -13.71 19.34
N THR A 269 -5.06 -14.69 19.69
CA THR A 269 -5.26 -16.09 19.27
C THR A 269 -6.51 -16.72 19.88
N VAL A 270 -6.84 -16.34 21.11
CA VAL A 270 -8.06 -16.77 21.79
C VAL A 270 -9.29 -16.12 21.16
N LEU A 271 -9.23 -14.81 20.88
CA LEU A 271 -10.30 -14.07 20.21
C LEU A 271 -10.58 -14.64 18.81
N TYR A 272 -9.54 -14.94 18.04
CA TYR A 272 -9.66 -15.59 16.74
C TYR A 272 -10.30 -16.98 16.84
N ALA A 273 -9.88 -17.79 17.81
CA ALA A 273 -10.46 -19.11 18.09
C ALA A 273 -11.96 -19.02 18.40
N LEU A 274 -12.35 -18.04 19.23
CA LEU A 274 -13.75 -17.78 19.59
C LEU A 274 -14.58 -17.25 18.40
N GLY A 275 -13.95 -16.59 17.43
CA GLY A 275 -14.66 -15.91 16.33
C GLY A 275 -15.52 -14.75 16.80
N LYS A 276 -15.16 -14.10 17.88
CA LYS A 276 -15.92 -13.00 18.51
C LYS A 276 -14.98 -11.86 18.87
N HIS A 277 -15.39 -10.64 18.52
CA HIS A 277 -14.74 -9.45 19.07
C HIS A 277 -15.19 -9.23 20.52
N LYS A 278 -14.26 -9.32 21.45
CA LYS A 278 -14.44 -8.97 22.85
C LYS A 278 -13.40 -7.94 23.27
N GLN A 279 -13.79 -6.96 24.07
CA GLN A 279 -12.84 -5.97 24.61
C GLN A 279 -11.83 -6.57 25.60
N ARG A 280 -12.19 -7.67 26.27
CA ARG A 280 -11.33 -8.40 27.21
C ARG A 280 -11.58 -9.90 27.11
N VAL A 281 -10.49 -10.65 27.13
CA VAL A 281 -10.51 -12.12 27.26
C VAL A 281 -10.75 -12.46 28.72
N SER A 282 -11.72 -13.33 29.02
CA SER A 282 -11.98 -13.85 30.36
C SER A 282 -11.12 -15.07 30.66
N TYR A 283 -10.97 -15.44 31.95
CA TYR A 283 -10.25 -16.66 32.32
C TYR A 283 -10.89 -17.94 31.74
N GLU A 284 -12.18 -17.94 31.49
CA GLU A 284 -12.88 -19.06 30.83
C GLU A 284 -12.52 -19.11 29.32
N ASP A 285 -12.42 -17.97 28.68
CA ASP A 285 -12.01 -17.89 27.27
C ASP A 285 -10.60 -18.47 27.07
N LEU A 286 -9.67 -18.26 28.03
CA LEU A 286 -8.30 -18.78 27.96
C LEU A 286 -8.21 -20.31 27.95
N LYS A 287 -9.28 -20.99 28.35
CA LYS A 287 -9.34 -22.46 28.42
C LYS A 287 -9.91 -23.12 27.17
N ILE A 288 -10.31 -22.32 26.15
CA ILE A 288 -10.89 -22.87 24.92
C ILE A 288 -9.94 -23.89 24.29
N ASN A 289 -10.45 -25.11 24.05
CA ASN A 289 -9.68 -26.14 23.35
C ASN A 289 -9.68 -25.83 21.84
N SER A 290 -8.65 -25.15 21.38
CA SER A 290 -8.49 -24.79 19.98
C SER A 290 -7.02 -24.86 19.58
N PRO A 291 -6.69 -25.34 18.37
CA PRO A 291 -5.33 -25.35 17.84
C PRO A 291 -4.76 -23.93 17.62
N TYR A 292 -5.60 -22.91 17.69
CA TYR A 292 -5.17 -21.50 17.68
C TYR A 292 -4.83 -20.98 19.08
N ASN A 293 -5.36 -21.55 20.16
CA ASN A 293 -5.18 -21.02 21.51
C ASN A 293 -3.75 -21.20 22.03
N THR A 294 -2.94 -20.14 21.99
CA THR A 294 -1.55 -20.15 22.44
C THR A 294 -1.36 -20.16 23.95
N TYR A 295 -2.43 -20.19 24.75
CA TYR A 295 -2.39 -20.51 26.17
C TYR A 295 -2.37 -22.03 26.41
N VAL A 296 -2.89 -22.81 25.46
CA VAL A 296 -3.01 -24.27 25.55
C VAL A 296 -1.97 -24.97 24.68
N VAL A 297 -1.78 -24.50 23.44
CA VAL A 297 -0.79 -25.07 22.53
C VAL A 297 0.60 -24.47 22.77
N LYS A 298 1.65 -25.31 22.62
CA LYS A 298 3.06 -24.87 22.62
C LYS A 298 3.53 -24.61 21.21
N GLY A 299 4.32 -23.55 21.03
CA GLY A 299 4.80 -23.16 19.72
C GLY A 299 3.86 -22.16 19.01
N LEU A 300 3.98 -22.08 17.70
CA LEU A 300 3.05 -21.31 16.88
C LEU A 300 1.68 -21.99 16.85
N PRO A 301 0.58 -21.23 16.72
CA PRO A 301 -0.72 -21.82 16.43
C PRO A 301 -0.72 -22.49 15.05
N VAL A 302 -1.78 -23.22 14.75
CA VAL A 302 -1.91 -24.02 13.51
C VAL A 302 -1.80 -23.16 12.23
N GLY A 303 -2.10 -21.88 12.30
CA GLY A 303 -2.02 -20.96 11.16
C GLY A 303 -2.17 -19.49 11.55
N PRO A 304 -2.12 -18.59 10.57
CA PRO A 304 -2.30 -17.16 10.79
C PRO A 304 -3.68 -16.84 11.36
N ILE A 305 -3.78 -15.71 12.07
CA ILE A 305 -5.01 -15.21 12.69
C ILE A 305 -5.49 -13.88 12.08
N ALA A 306 -4.69 -13.29 11.21
CA ALA A 306 -4.97 -12.03 10.52
C ALA A 306 -4.03 -11.85 9.33
N ASN A 307 -4.32 -10.89 8.46
CA ASN A 307 -3.50 -10.53 7.31
C ASN A 307 -2.56 -9.36 7.66
N SER A 308 -1.28 -9.66 7.74
CA SER A 308 -0.25 -8.76 8.24
C SER A 308 0.22 -7.76 7.21
N GLY A 309 0.57 -6.54 7.67
CA GLY A 309 1.31 -5.56 6.89
C GLY A 309 2.81 -5.91 6.77
N LYS A 310 3.49 -5.13 5.92
CA LYS A 310 4.92 -5.32 5.63
C LYS A 310 5.80 -5.29 6.89
N HIS A 311 5.52 -4.36 7.80
CA HIS A 311 6.35 -4.16 9.00
C HIS A 311 6.32 -5.35 9.96
N SER A 312 5.19 -6.05 10.07
CA SER A 312 5.09 -7.25 10.91
C SER A 312 5.79 -8.45 10.27
N VAL A 313 5.78 -8.58 8.93
CA VAL A 313 6.58 -9.58 8.21
C VAL A 313 8.07 -9.31 8.39
N GLU A 314 8.51 -8.07 8.26
CA GLU A 314 9.91 -7.67 8.49
C GLU A 314 10.34 -7.95 9.94
N ALA A 315 9.52 -7.60 10.92
CA ALA A 315 9.79 -7.85 12.33
C ALA A 315 9.86 -9.35 12.68
N ALA A 316 9.03 -10.18 12.03
CA ALA A 316 9.12 -11.64 12.19
C ALA A 316 10.44 -12.20 11.66
N LEU A 317 11.00 -11.62 10.60
CA LEU A 317 12.27 -12.05 10.02
C LEU A 317 13.48 -11.45 10.73
N GLU A 318 13.36 -10.25 11.28
CA GLU A 318 14.45 -9.48 11.89
C GLU A 318 14.05 -9.01 13.30
N PRO A 319 13.89 -9.95 14.28
CA PRO A 319 13.57 -9.59 15.64
C PRO A 319 14.71 -8.77 16.28
N ALA A 320 14.37 -7.89 17.22
CA ALA A 320 15.36 -7.24 18.06
C ALA A 320 16.10 -8.29 18.90
N GLN A 321 17.37 -8.03 19.21
CA GLN A 321 18.16 -8.88 20.10
C GLN A 321 17.91 -8.45 21.55
N THR A 322 17.01 -9.15 22.23
CA THR A 322 16.65 -8.89 23.63
C THR A 322 16.58 -10.18 24.44
N ASP A 323 16.49 -10.05 25.75
CA ASP A 323 16.28 -11.16 26.70
C ASP A 323 14.91 -11.08 27.41
N TYR A 324 13.95 -10.35 26.80
CA TYR A 324 12.59 -10.23 27.32
C TYR A 324 11.75 -11.47 27.00
N TYR A 325 10.90 -11.86 27.97
CA TYR A 325 9.93 -12.94 27.85
C TYR A 325 8.49 -12.46 28.02
N TYR A 326 8.30 -11.20 28.42
CA TYR A 326 7.00 -10.60 28.68
C TYR A 326 6.94 -9.21 28.12
N PHE A 327 5.75 -8.81 27.67
CA PHE A 327 5.43 -7.42 27.37
C PHE A 327 4.06 -7.07 27.93
N LEU A 328 3.79 -5.79 28.11
CA LEU A 328 2.55 -5.24 28.63
C LEU A 328 2.23 -3.97 27.85
N ALA A 329 1.11 -3.96 27.12
CA ALA A 329 0.55 -2.73 26.54
C ALA A 329 -0.26 -2.00 27.60
N ALA A 330 0.17 -0.77 27.94
CA ALA A 330 -0.55 0.08 28.87
C ALA A 330 -1.70 0.82 28.17
N PRO A 331 -2.73 1.31 28.91
CA PRO A 331 -3.79 2.12 28.35
C PRO A 331 -3.34 3.42 27.68
N SER A 332 -2.11 3.88 27.97
CA SER A 332 -1.44 5.01 27.30
C SER A 332 -1.01 4.69 25.85
N GLY A 333 -1.01 3.40 25.46
CA GLY A 333 -0.44 2.92 24.21
C GLY A 333 1.06 2.53 24.32
N GLU A 334 1.73 2.87 25.41
CA GLU A 334 3.13 2.47 25.63
C GLU A 334 3.23 0.96 25.92
N VAL A 335 4.31 0.35 25.43
CA VAL A 335 4.60 -1.07 25.67
C VAL A 335 5.82 -1.21 26.55
N TYR A 336 5.66 -1.92 27.66
CA TYR A 336 6.72 -2.23 28.61
C TYR A 336 7.14 -3.68 28.47
N TYR A 337 8.43 -3.96 28.65
CA TYR A 337 9.03 -5.29 28.48
C TYR A 337 9.62 -5.76 29.80
N ALA A 338 9.56 -7.06 30.05
CA ALA A 338 10.10 -7.67 31.27
C ALA A 338 10.78 -9.02 30.96
N LYS A 339 11.78 -9.37 31.78
CA LYS A 339 12.52 -10.63 31.70
C LYS A 339 11.88 -11.72 32.57
N THR A 340 11.27 -11.35 33.67
CA THR A 340 10.65 -12.27 34.60
C THR A 340 9.17 -12.00 34.80
N LEU A 341 8.45 -12.97 35.32
CA LEU A 341 7.03 -12.83 35.65
C LEU A 341 6.81 -11.82 36.77
N GLU A 342 7.74 -11.75 37.73
CA GLU A 342 7.71 -10.80 38.85
C GLU A 342 7.80 -9.36 38.33
N GLU A 343 8.74 -9.08 37.42
CA GLU A 343 8.86 -7.78 36.76
C GLU A 343 7.58 -7.43 35.98
N HIS A 344 7.04 -8.38 35.21
CA HIS A 344 5.80 -8.20 34.46
C HIS A 344 4.62 -7.88 35.40
N ASN A 345 4.48 -8.60 36.50
CA ASN A 345 3.41 -8.36 37.50
C ASN A 345 3.56 -6.98 38.16
N ALA A 346 4.79 -6.55 38.43
CA ALA A 346 5.07 -5.20 38.95
C ALA A 346 4.65 -4.12 37.95
N LEU A 347 4.95 -4.30 36.64
CA LEU A 347 4.50 -3.40 35.58
C LEU A 347 2.97 -3.35 35.48
N LYS A 348 2.31 -4.52 35.56
CA LYS A 348 0.85 -4.62 35.55
C LYS A 348 0.21 -3.86 36.72
N GLN A 349 0.75 -4.02 37.93
CA GLN A 349 0.27 -3.28 39.11
C GLN A 349 0.45 -1.77 38.91
N LYS A 350 1.60 -1.36 38.38
CA LYS A 350 1.93 0.07 38.20
C LYS A 350 1.08 0.76 37.12
N TYR A 351 0.86 0.13 35.98
CA TYR A 351 0.30 0.78 34.81
C TYR A 351 -1.14 0.39 34.48
N ILE A 352 -1.64 -0.74 35.01
CA ILE A 352 -3.02 -1.22 34.78
C ILE A 352 -3.87 -1.09 36.04
N THR A 353 -3.41 -1.60 37.19
CA THR A 353 -4.27 -1.79 38.38
C THR A 353 -4.39 -0.51 39.21
N LYS A 354 -3.39 0.36 39.29
CA LYS A 354 -3.39 1.58 40.10
C LYS A 354 -4.19 2.76 39.51
N LYS A 355 -4.82 2.61 38.37
CA LYS A 355 -5.67 3.63 37.71
C LYS A 355 -7.17 3.35 37.76
N GLN A 356 -7.61 2.44 38.65
CA GLN A 356 -9.03 2.24 38.96
C GLN A 356 -9.41 2.92 40.29
#